data_e2a02c5d8092ce15907290822df87c60
#
_entry.id   e2a02c5d8092ce15907290822df87c60
#
_cell.length_a   1.000
_cell.length_b   1.000
_cell.length_c   1.000
_cell.angle_alpha   90.00
_cell.angle_beta   90.00
_cell.angle_gamma   90.00
#
_symmetry.space_group_name_H-M   'P 1'
#
loop_
_entity.id
_entity.type
_entity.pdbx_description
1 polymer ?
#
loop_
_entity_poly.entity_id
_entity_poly.type
_entity_poly.pdbx_seq_one_letter_code
_entity_poly.pdbx_strand_id
1 'polypeptide(L)'
;MLSFIKRAGWAFSLKSIFTDIWKIIGMKIGRLFIPNKNREYFEIDEMAKFYNIPLLQAENINSGEAKSFMRKFQPDYLVSCFLLQIVDKEVLAIPSKGAVNIHPALVQRHRGIFSSFWVLLKNWRKSGATVHFMTEKIDRGMVILQRRFFVHPSDTIYCVNKKSAQLGAKLLIKALIKLKRREEKGYVLKQFGQMFKMPTMEDVKKFYSLGKSVIKGKDFFKI
;
A
#
# COMPACT_ATOMS: atom_id res chain seq x y z
N MET A 1 -17.06 2.73 -0.08
CA MET A 1 -17.24 3.10 -1.50
C MET A 1 -18.07 4.38 -1.69
N LEU A 2 -19.30 4.47 -1.14
CA LEU A 2 -20.17 5.67 -1.25
C LEU A 2 -19.51 6.98 -0.75
N SER A 3 -18.74 6.94 0.33
CA SER A 3 -18.03 8.10 0.86
C SER A 3 -16.90 8.58 -0.06
N PHE A 4 -16.27 7.67 -0.80
CA PHE A 4 -15.24 7.99 -1.78
C PHE A 4 -15.86 8.70 -3.00
N ILE A 5 -16.97 8.16 -3.52
CA ILE A 5 -17.69 8.75 -4.65
C ILE A 5 -18.15 10.17 -4.32
N LYS A 6 -18.73 10.37 -3.13
CA LYS A 6 -19.17 11.72 -2.69
C LYS A 6 -18.02 12.73 -2.57
N ARG A 7 -16.81 12.30 -2.20
CA ARG A 7 -15.67 13.20 -1.97
C ARG A 7 -14.81 13.43 -3.21
N ALA A 8 -14.52 12.38 -3.96
CA ALA A 8 -13.61 12.41 -5.11
C ALA A 8 -14.32 12.57 -6.46
N GLY A 9 -15.65 12.41 -6.48
CA GLY A 9 -16.48 12.55 -7.68
C GLY A 9 -16.60 11.28 -8.52
N TRP A 10 -17.72 11.20 -9.24
CA TRP A 10 -18.09 10.05 -10.04
C TRP A 10 -17.05 9.70 -11.12
N ALA A 11 -16.57 10.70 -11.85
CA ALA A 11 -15.64 10.48 -12.97
C ALA A 11 -14.30 9.89 -12.49
N PHE A 12 -13.75 10.40 -11.37
CA PHE A 12 -12.52 9.86 -10.81
C PHE A 12 -12.72 8.47 -10.23
N SER A 13 -13.82 8.28 -9.49
CA SER A 13 -14.14 6.99 -8.86
C SER A 13 -14.43 5.92 -9.91
N LEU A 14 -15.24 6.21 -10.92
CA LEU A 14 -15.53 5.29 -12.02
C LEU A 14 -14.26 4.94 -12.80
N LYS A 15 -13.39 5.93 -13.10
CA LYS A 15 -12.15 5.67 -13.81
C LYS A 15 -11.19 4.79 -13.00
N SER A 16 -11.11 4.97 -11.69
CA SER A 16 -10.33 4.09 -10.81
C SER A 16 -10.90 2.67 -10.78
N ILE A 17 -12.22 2.52 -10.58
CA ILE A 17 -12.91 1.24 -10.57
C ILE A 17 -12.77 0.55 -11.94
N PHE A 18 -13.00 1.28 -13.03
CA PHE A 18 -12.88 0.74 -14.38
C PHE A 18 -11.45 0.27 -14.68
N THR A 19 -10.45 1.02 -14.19
CA THR A 19 -9.05 0.63 -14.31
C THR A 19 -8.75 -0.68 -13.59
N ASP A 20 -9.31 -0.87 -12.39
CA ASP A 20 -9.10 -2.09 -11.61
C ASP A 20 -9.84 -3.29 -12.25
N ILE A 21 -11.06 -3.09 -12.72
CA ILE A 21 -11.83 -4.12 -13.47
C ILE A 21 -11.08 -4.52 -14.75
N TRP A 22 -10.60 -3.56 -15.55
CA TRP A 22 -9.86 -3.86 -16.78
C TRP A 22 -8.52 -4.55 -16.51
N LYS A 23 -7.84 -4.23 -15.41
CA LYS A 23 -6.67 -4.99 -14.97
C LYS A 23 -7.01 -6.44 -14.69
N ILE A 24 -8.07 -6.68 -13.89
CA ILE A 24 -8.53 -8.03 -13.54
C ILE A 24 -8.90 -8.80 -14.82
N ILE A 25 -9.65 -8.20 -15.73
CA ILE A 25 -10.03 -8.81 -17.01
C ILE A 25 -8.79 -9.06 -17.88
N GLY A 26 -7.93 -8.06 -18.05
CA GLY A 26 -6.70 -8.18 -18.84
C GLY A 26 -5.74 -9.23 -18.29
N MET A 27 -5.63 -9.32 -16.96
CA MET A 27 -4.86 -10.36 -16.29
C MET A 27 -5.47 -11.75 -16.46
N LYS A 28 -6.80 -11.89 -16.33
CA LYS A 28 -7.50 -13.17 -16.56
C LYS A 28 -7.37 -13.66 -18.01
N ILE A 29 -7.46 -12.73 -18.98
CA ILE A 29 -7.26 -13.06 -20.41
C ILE A 29 -5.78 -13.38 -20.69
N GLY A 30 -4.85 -12.60 -20.14
CA GLY A 30 -3.41 -12.86 -20.28
C GLY A 30 -2.98 -14.22 -19.73
N ARG A 31 -3.68 -14.73 -18.71
CA ARG A 31 -3.49 -16.07 -18.13
C ARG A 31 -3.68 -17.22 -19.13
N LEU A 32 -4.54 -17.05 -20.12
CA LEU A 32 -4.77 -18.06 -21.17
C LEU A 32 -3.55 -18.23 -22.08
N PHE A 33 -2.65 -17.26 -22.11
CA PHE A 33 -1.52 -17.19 -23.03
C PHE A 33 -0.14 -17.25 -22.36
N ILE A 34 -0.05 -17.24 -20.99
CA ILE A 34 1.22 -17.29 -20.27
C ILE A 34 1.52 -18.73 -19.79
N PRO A 35 2.68 -19.33 -20.18
CA PRO A 35 3.06 -20.65 -19.71
C PRO A 35 3.24 -20.70 -18.18
N ASN A 36 2.91 -21.83 -17.59
CA ASN A 36 2.81 -22.11 -16.14
C ASN A 36 4.09 -21.84 -15.31
N LYS A 37 5.25 -21.57 -15.93
CA LYS A 37 6.54 -21.37 -15.27
C LYS A 37 6.73 -19.98 -14.62
N ASN A 38 5.94 -18.97 -15.02
CA ASN A 38 6.02 -17.59 -14.50
C ASN A 38 4.67 -17.12 -13.96
N ARG A 39 4.02 -17.95 -13.13
CA ARG A 39 2.74 -17.56 -12.53
C ARG A 39 2.94 -16.35 -11.62
N GLU A 40 2.52 -15.18 -12.08
CA GLU A 40 2.18 -14.07 -11.20
C GLU A 40 0.80 -14.38 -10.58
N TYR A 41 0.72 -14.39 -9.23
CA TYR A 41 -0.54 -14.54 -8.52
C TYR A 41 -1.25 -13.19 -8.53
N PHE A 42 -2.49 -13.18 -9.00
CA PHE A 42 -3.26 -11.94 -9.15
C PHE A 42 -4.19 -11.69 -7.96
N GLU A 43 -4.53 -12.74 -7.23
CA GLU A 43 -5.43 -12.67 -6.07
C GLU A 43 -4.76 -13.30 -4.84
N ILE A 44 -4.99 -12.71 -3.67
CA ILE A 44 -4.36 -13.17 -2.41
C ILE A 44 -4.83 -14.57 -2.03
N ASP A 45 -6.10 -14.90 -2.29
CA ASP A 45 -6.69 -16.21 -2.03
C ASP A 45 -6.07 -17.31 -2.90
N GLU A 46 -5.77 -17.04 -4.16
CA GLU A 46 -5.05 -17.98 -5.03
C GLU A 46 -3.64 -18.26 -4.50
N MET A 47 -2.93 -17.20 -4.08
CA MET A 47 -1.59 -17.32 -3.51
C MET A 47 -1.64 -18.09 -2.19
N ALA A 48 -2.58 -17.75 -1.31
CA ALA A 48 -2.77 -18.44 -0.04
C ALA A 48 -3.04 -19.94 -0.24
N LYS A 49 -3.93 -20.28 -1.19
CA LYS A 49 -4.23 -21.67 -1.56
C LYS A 49 -3.01 -22.40 -2.11
N PHE A 50 -2.26 -21.76 -3.03
CA PHE A 50 -1.09 -22.39 -3.64
C PHE A 50 0.01 -22.70 -2.61
N TYR A 51 0.27 -21.79 -1.67
CA TYR A 51 1.28 -21.96 -0.62
C TYR A 51 0.74 -22.62 0.64
N ASN A 52 -0.52 -23.08 0.64
CA ASN A 52 -1.20 -23.64 1.83
C ASN A 52 -1.13 -22.71 3.06
N ILE A 53 -1.34 -21.41 2.83
CA ILE A 53 -1.34 -20.38 3.88
C ILE A 53 -2.78 -20.18 4.35
N PRO A 54 -3.08 -20.29 5.65
CA PRO A 54 -4.41 -19.99 6.18
C PRO A 54 -4.83 -18.56 5.86
N LEU A 55 -6.05 -18.40 5.36
CA LEU A 55 -6.63 -17.12 4.98
C LEU A 55 -7.95 -16.88 5.71
N LEU A 56 -8.11 -15.68 6.25
CA LEU A 56 -9.37 -15.16 6.74
C LEU A 56 -9.72 -13.87 5.99
N GLN A 57 -10.91 -13.82 5.40
CA GLN A 57 -11.47 -12.60 4.83
C GLN A 57 -12.33 -11.92 5.91
N ALA A 58 -11.85 -10.85 6.49
CA ALA A 58 -12.57 -10.09 7.51
C ALA A 58 -12.84 -8.65 7.05
N GLU A 59 -14.06 -8.18 7.23
CA GLU A 59 -14.41 -6.78 6.91
C GLU A 59 -13.77 -5.78 7.88
N ASN A 60 -13.56 -6.20 9.13
CA ASN A 60 -12.97 -5.38 10.18
C ASN A 60 -11.79 -6.11 10.83
N ILE A 61 -10.59 -5.54 10.67
CA ILE A 61 -9.36 -6.09 11.27
C ILE A 61 -9.42 -6.14 12.81
N ASN A 62 -10.24 -5.32 13.43
CA ASN A 62 -10.40 -5.24 14.88
C ASN A 62 -11.53 -6.14 15.42
N SER A 63 -12.19 -6.94 14.57
CA SER A 63 -13.24 -7.86 14.99
C SER A 63 -12.69 -8.97 15.90
N GLY A 64 -13.56 -9.55 16.73
CA GLY A 64 -13.22 -10.71 17.56
C GLY A 64 -12.73 -11.90 16.73
N GLU A 65 -13.34 -12.12 15.57
CA GLU A 65 -12.95 -13.17 14.62
C GLU A 65 -11.52 -12.95 14.11
N ALA A 66 -11.21 -11.74 13.61
CA ALA A 66 -9.88 -11.40 13.12
C ALA A 66 -8.81 -11.53 14.23
N LYS A 67 -9.11 -11.02 15.43
CA LYS A 67 -8.22 -11.16 16.61
C LYS A 67 -7.98 -12.61 16.99
N SER A 68 -9.02 -13.43 17.01
CA SER A 68 -8.91 -14.86 17.32
C SER A 68 -8.08 -15.61 16.27
N PHE A 69 -8.31 -15.32 15.00
CA PHE A 69 -7.52 -15.87 13.91
C PHE A 69 -6.03 -15.51 14.05
N MET A 70 -5.70 -14.24 14.29
CA MET A 70 -4.32 -13.81 14.47
C MET A 70 -3.66 -14.46 15.67
N ARG A 71 -4.34 -14.51 16.83
CA ARG A 71 -3.82 -15.14 18.06
C ARG A 71 -3.50 -16.62 17.90
N LYS A 72 -4.27 -17.35 17.10
CA LYS A 72 -4.04 -18.78 16.81
C LYS A 72 -2.62 -19.07 16.29
N PHE A 73 -2.02 -18.12 15.57
CA PHE A 73 -0.68 -18.30 14.98
C PHE A 73 0.46 -17.80 15.86
N GLN A 74 0.17 -17.13 16.98
CA GLN A 74 1.17 -16.56 17.89
C GLN A 74 2.30 -15.82 17.13
N PRO A 75 1.98 -14.84 16.26
CA PRO A 75 2.96 -14.28 15.35
C PRO A 75 4.04 -13.49 16.08
N ASP A 76 5.27 -13.60 15.62
CA ASP A 76 6.35 -12.69 16.03
C ASP A 76 6.08 -11.27 15.57
N TYR A 77 5.66 -11.12 14.32
CA TYR A 77 5.35 -9.85 13.69
C TYR A 77 3.99 -9.90 12.98
N LEU A 78 3.19 -8.86 13.14
CA LEU A 78 2.06 -8.57 12.27
C LEU A 78 2.52 -7.64 11.16
N VAL A 79 2.26 -7.99 9.90
CA VAL A 79 2.66 -7.17 8.74
C VAL A 79 1.43 -6.58 8.09
N SER A 80 1.40 -5.25 7.99
CA SER A 80 0.36 -4.50 7.30
C SER A 80 0.85 -4.02 5.93
N CYS A 81 0.05 -4.29 4.89
CA CYS A 81 0.28 -3.85 3.53
C CYS A 81 -1.00 -3.23 2.97
N PHE A 82 -0.97 -1.93 2.64
CA PHE A 82 -2.11 -1.22 2.05
C PHE A 82 -3.40 -1.26 2.87
N LEU A 83 -3.33 -1.43 4.18
CA LEU A 83 -4.48 -1.45 5.06
C LEU A 83 -5.08 -0.03 5.16
N LEU A 84 -6.40 0.08 4.93
CA LEU A 84 -7.16 1.33 5.01
C LEU A 84 -7.94 1.49 6.32
N GLN A 85 -7.67 0.62 7.30
CA GLN A 85 -8.31 0.63 8.60
C GLN A 85 -7.32 1.07 9.69
N ILE A 86 -7.84 1.72 10.72
CA ILE A 86 -7.07 2.00 11.93
C ILE A 86 -7.05 0.73 12.77
N VAL A 87 -5.85 0.30 13.15
CA VAL A 87 -5.64 -0.89 13.95
C VAL A 87 -5.68 -0.50 15.43
N ASP A 88 -6.48 -1.18 16.22
CA ASP A 88 -6.62 -0.92 17.65
C ASP A 88 -5.45 -1.46 18.48
N LYS A 89 -5.37 -1.06 19.76
CA LYS A 89 -4.33 -1.47 20.70
C LYS A 89 -4.28 -2.99 20.89
N GLU A 90 -5.42 -3.65 20.91
CA GLU A 90 -5.48 -5.09 21.13
C GLU A 90 -4.87 -5.85 19.96
N VAL A 91 -5.15 -5.45 18.72
CA VAL A 91 -4.52 -6.04 17.53
C VAL A 91 -3.02 -5.75 17.50
N LEU A 92 -2.61 -4.52 17.83
CA LEU A 92 -1.19 -4.15 17.89
C LEU A 92 -0.41 -4.94 18.97
N ALA A 93 -1.09 -5.42 19.99
CA ALA A 93 -0.50 -6.20 21.09
C ALA A 93 -0.46 -7.72 20.81
N ILE A 94 -1.07 -8.23 19.74
CA ILE A 94 -1.08 -9.66 19.41
C ILE A 94 0.33 -10.19 19.08
N PRO A 95 1.11 -9.53 18.20
CA PRO A 95 2.43 -10.03 17.84
C PRO A 95 3.44 -9.83 18.98
N SER A 96 4.28 -10.84 19.25
CA SER A 96 5.25 -10.82 20.36
C SER A 96 6.37 -9.79 20.19
N LYS A 97 6.68 -9.37 18.94
CA LYS A 97 7.77 -8.43 18.60
C LYS A 97 7.27 -7.15 17.94
N GLY A 98 5.97 -7.03 17.70
CA GLY A 98 5.32 -5.82 17.23
C GLY A 98 4.71 -5.91 15.82
N ALA A 99 3.98 -4.88 15.46
CA ALA A 99 3.34 -4.75 14.15
C ALA A 99 4.15 -3.82 13.25
N VAL A 100 4.30 -4.18 11.97
CA VAL A 100 5.08 -3.48 10.96
C VAL A 100 4.18 -3.11 9.79
N ASN A 101 4.33 -1.90 9.26
CA ASN A 101 3.59 -1.41 8.10
C ASN A 101 4.51 -1.03 6.95
N ILE A 102 4.07 -1.31 5.73
CA ILE A 102 4.65 -0.74 4.52
C ILE A 102 3.83 0.48 4.12
N HIS A 103 4.41 1.65 4.27
CA HIS A 103 3.80 2.89 3.81
C HIS A 103 4.36 3.26 2.42
N PRO A 104 3.49 3.46 1.38
CA PRO A 104 3.92 3.70 0.00
C PRO A 104 4.38 5.15 -0.25
N ALA A 105 5.05 5.75 0.73
CA ALA A 105 5.67 7.07 0.64
C ALA A 105 6.81 7.24 1.66
N LEU A 106 7.46 8.41 1.63
CA LEU A 106 8.40 8.85 2.65
C LEU A 106 7.60 9.50 3.79
N VAL A 107 7.52 8.86 4.96
CA VAL A 107 6.67 9.35 6.08
C VAL A 107 7.07 10.72 6.63
N GLN A 108 8.30 11.18 6.38
CA GLN A 108 8.70 12.56 6.67
C GLN A 108 8.12 13.61 5.72
N ARG A 109 7.48 13.19 4.61
CA ARG A 109 6.82 14.08 3.67
C ARG A 109 5.33 13.85 3.58
N HIS A 110 4.92 12.59 3.64
CA HIS A 110 3.56 12.17 3.41
C HIS A 110 3.17 11.08 4.39
N ARG A 111 2.12 11.29 5.16
CA ARG A 111 1.42 10.30 5.99
C ARG A 111 -0.02 10.19 5.54
N GLY A 112 -0.68 9.09 5.86
CA GLY A 112 -2.08 8.86 5.52
C GLY A 112 -2.26 8.18 4.17
N ILE A 113 -3.33 8.53 3.47
CA ILE A 113 -3.81 7.77 2.32
C ILE A 113 -3.58 8.49 0.98
N PHE A 114 -3.72 7.75 -0.15
CA PHE A 114 -3.60 8.27 -1.51
C PHE A 114 -2.25 8.94 -1.83
N SER A 115 -1.15 8.39 -1.28
CA SER A 115 0.18 8.97 -1.41
C SER A 115 0.58 9.30 -2.86
N SER A 116 0.30 8.42 -3.80
CA SER A 116 0.65 8.62 -5.22
C SER A 116 -0.12 9.77 -5.87
N PHE A 117 -1.39 9.97 -5.50
CA PHE A 117 -2.18 11.12 -5.94
C PHE A 117 -1.55 12.43 -5.45
N TRP A 118 -1.27 12.51 -4.14
CA TRP A 118 -0.71 13.72 -3.53
C TRP A 118 0.70 14.04 -4.01
N VAL A 119 1.54 13.02 -4.21
CA VAL A 119 2.87 13.17 -4.80
C VAL A 119 2.80 13.82 -6.18
N LEU A 120 1.87 13.38 -7.03
CA LEU A 120 1.69 13.91 -8.36
C LEU A 120 1.04 15.30 -8.35
N LEU A 121 0.01 15.51 -7.52
CA LEU A 121 -0.67 16.80 -7.38
C LEU A 121 0.30 17.91 -6.89
N LYS A 122 1.19 17.56 -5.96
CA LYS A 122 2.21 18.48 -5.42
C LYS A 122 3.47 18.58 -6.28
N ASN A 123 3.51 17.90 -7.43
CA ASN A 123 4.68 17.86 -8.33
C ASN A 123 5.99 17.45 -7.62
N TRP A 124 5.91 16.58 -6.60
CA TRP A 124 7.10 16.11 -5.93
C TRP A 124 7.93 15.20 -6.82
N ARG A 125 9.19 15.55 -7.01
CA ARG A 125 10.14 14.79 -7.84
C ARG A 125 10.67 13.53 -7.19
N LYS A 126 10.40 13.32 -5.91
CA LYS A 126 10.85 12.17 -5.15
C LYS A 126 9.70 11.64 -4.28
N SER A 127 9.49 10.34 -4.36
CA SER A 127 8.67 9.55 -3.45
C SER A 127 9.48 8.37 -2.94
N GLY A 128 8.85 7.38 -2.32
CA GLY A 128 9.56 6.23 -1.79
C GLY A 128 8.63 5.21 -1.19
N ALA A 129 9.22 4.32 -0.38
CA ALA A 129 8.51 3.44 0.52
C ALA A 129 9.19 3.43 1.88
N THR A 130 8.41 3.32 2.92
CA THR A 130 8.85 3.27 4.31
C THR A 130 8.31 2.03 4.98
N VAL A 131 9.17 1.24 5.58
CA VAL A 131 8.82 0.16 6.50
C VAL A 131 9.04 0.69 7.91
N HIS A 132 7.98 0.71 8.71
CA HIS A 132 8.02 1.26 10.07
C HIS A 132 7.18 0.40 11.03
N PHE A 133 7.47 0.48 12.32
CA PHE A 133 6.60 -0.08 13.33
C PHE A 133 5.26 0.65 13.36
N MET A 134 4.20 -0.08 13.60
CA MET A 134 2.87 0.50 13.81
C MET A 134 2.72 0.96 15.25
N THR A 135 1.98 2.04 15.42
CA THR A 135 1.55 2.59 16.72
C THR A 135 0.11 3.05 16.56
N GLU A 136 -0.54 3.46 17.64
CA GLU A 136 -1.87 4.08 17.60
C GLU A 136 -1.91 5.38 16.76
N LYS A 137 -0.77 6.03 16.58
CA LYS A 137 -0.65 7.24 15.76
C LYS A 137 -0.29 6.84 14.33
N ILE A 138 -1.15 7.20 13.37
CA ILE A 138 -1.01 6.84 11.95
C ILE A 138 0.36 7.31 11.41
N ASP A 139 1.12 6.34 10.86
CA ASP A 139 2.43 6.52 10.21
C ASP A 139 3.45 7.30 11.06
N ARG A 140 3.46 7.07 12.40
CA ARG A 140 4.38 7.73 13.35
C ARG A 140 5.29 6.78 14.12
N GLY A 141 5.28 5.51 13.83
CA GLY A 141 6.18 4.56 14.47
C GLY A 141 7.64 4.71 14.02
N MET A 142 8.53 4.07 14.75
CA MET A 142 9.96 4.03 14.40
C MET A 142 10.15 3.44 13.00
N VAL A 143 10.95 4.11 12.18
CA VAL A 143 11.28 3.65 10.84
C VAL A 143 12.34 2.57 10.91
N ILE A 144 12.07 1.43 10.27
CA ILE A 144 13.02 0.31 10.18
C ILE A 144 13.88 0.50 8.95
N LEU A 145 13.24 0.62 7.79
CA LEU A 145 13.94 0.90 6.53
C LEU A 145 13.12 1.86 5.67
N GLN A 146 13.81 2.70 4.94
CA GLN A 146 13.21 3.61 3.99
C GLN A 146 14.11 3.78 2.77
N ARG A 147 13.50 3.90 1.59
CA ARG A 147 14.20 4.22 0.34
C ARG A 147 13.34 5.12 -0.52
N ARG A 148 14.00 5.96 -1.32
CA ARG A 148 13.37 6.89 -2.27
C ARG A 148 13.54 6.42 -3.70
N PHE A 149 12.63 6.85 -4.57
CA PHE A 149 12.76 6.79 -6.02
C PHE A 149 12.37 8.14 -6.64
N PHE A 150 12.75 8.34 -7.90
CA PHE A 150 12.39 9.53 -8.66
C PHE A 150 11.01 9.35 -9.30
N VAL A 151 10.21 10.42 -9.24
CA VAL A 151 8.92 10.55 -9.90
C VAL A 151 9.13 11.35 -11.17
N HIS A 152 8.87 10.72 -12.31
CA HIS A 152 8.97 11.38 -13.62
C HIS A 152 7.75 12.28 -13.85
N PRO A 153 7.87 13.41 -14.55
CA PRO A 153 6.71 14.28 -14.87
C PRO A 153 5.57 13.57 -15.58
N SER A 154 5.87 12.53 -16.36
CA SER A 154 4.89 11.72 -17.09
C SER A 154 4.37 10.50 -16.33
N ASP A 155 4.82 10.28 -15.08
CA ASP A 155 4.30 9.18 -14.25
C ASP A 155 2.81 9.41 -13.98
N THR A 156 2.08 8.30 -13.92
CA THR A 156 0.68 8.24 -13.52
C THR A 156 0.56 7.76 -12.07
N ILE A 157 -0.63 7.81 -11.48
CA ILE A 157 -0.88 7.19 -10.17
C ILE A 157 -0.47 5.71 -10.21
N TYR A 158 -0.81 5.02 -11.28
CA TYR A 158 -0.41 3.61 -11.47
C TYR A 158 1.10 3.43 -11.43
N CYS A 159 1.88 4.25 -12.16
CA CYS A 159 3.34 4.16 -12.18
C CYS A 159 3.94 4.38 -10.78
N VAL A 160 3.46 5.39 -10.06
CA VAL A 160 3.97 5.69 -8.71
C VAL A 160 3.60 4.58 -7.74
N ASN A 161 2.36 4.05 -7.80
CA ASN A 161 1.93 2.91 -6.98
C ASN A 161 2.79 1.66 -7.25
N LYS A 162 3.02 1.32 -8.53
CA LYS A 162 3.86 0.18 -8.92
C LYS A 162 5.27 0.31 -8.36
N LYS A 163 5.91 1.47 -8.54
CA LYS A 163 7.25 1.76 -7.99
C LYS A 163 7.26 1.63 -6.45
N SER A 164 6.26 2.18 -5.77
CA SER A 164 6.15 2.11 -4.31
C SER A 164 5.95 0.68 -3.81
N ALA A 165 5.09 -0.10 -4.48
CA ALA A 165 4.80 -1.49 -4.11
C ALA A 165 6.03 -2.38 -4.28
N GLN A 166 6.69 -2.31 -5.44
CA GLN A 166 7.91 -3.07 -5.72
C GLN A 166 9.04 -2.74 -4.74
N LEU A 167 9.25 -1.45 -4.48
CA LEU A 167 10.26 -1.01 -3.52
C LEU A 167 9.88 -1.43 -2.09
N GLY A 168 8.61 -1.26 -1.71
CA GLY A 168 8.10 -1.61 -0.39
C GLY A 168 8.25 -3.10 -0.08
N ALA A 169 7.90 -3.97 -1.03
CA ALA A 169 8.09 -5.42 -0.88
C ALA A 169 9.55 -5.81 -0.63
N LYS A 170 10.49 -5.25 -1.43
CA LYS A 170 11.93 -5.47 -1.24
C LYS A 170 12.41 -4.98 0.13
N LEU A 171 11.94 -3.82 0.57
CA LEU A 171 12.29 -3.24 1.86
C LEU A 171 11.71 -4.06 3.02
N LEU A 172 10.48 -4.55 2.90
CA LEU A 172 9.85 -5.38 3.92
C LEU A 172 10.65 -6.66 4.18
N ILE A 173 10.97 -7.40 3.13
CA ILE A 173 11.78 -8.64 3.25
C ILE A 173 13.10 -8.32 3.96
N LYS A 174 13.80 -7.27 3.53
CA LYS A 174 15.06 -6.86 4.13
C LYS A 174 14.90 -6.42 5.60
N ALA A 175 13.82 -5.69 5.91
CA ALA A 175 13.50 -5.25 7.27
C ALA A 175 13.25 -6.45 8.19
N LEU A 176 12.42 -7.41 7.78
CA LEU A 176 12.11 -8.60 8.58
C LEU A 176 13.35 -9.47 8.83
N ILE A 177 14.23 -9.63 7.83
CA ILE A 177 15.52 -10.34 8.00
C ILE A 177 16.37 -9.65 9.06
N LYS A 178 16.53 -8.32 8.97
CA LYS A 178 17.32 -7.54 9.94
C LYS A 178 16.73 -7.58 11.35
N LEU A 179 15.42 -7.47 11.47
CA LEU A 179 14.71 -7.60 12.75
C LEU A 179 14.89 -9.00 13.35
N LYS A 180 14.78 -10.07 12.54
CA LYS A 180 15.03 -11.45 13.00
C LYS A 180 16.45 -11.63 13.53
N ARG A 181 17.44 -11.02 12.88
CA ARG A 181 18.86 -11.08 13.28
C ARG A 181 19.22 -10.11 14.40
N ARG A 182 18.27 -9.28 14.87
CA ARG A 182 18.50 -8.20 15.86
C ARG A 182 19.51 -7.13 15.39
N GLU A 183 19.73 -7.02 14.08
CA GLU A 183 20.64 -6.05 13.44
C GLU A 183 20.00 -4.65 13.31
N GLU A 184 18.68 -4.54 13.51
CA GLU A 184 17.95 -3.29 13.34
C GLU A 184 16.89 -3.17 14.44
N LYS A 185 16.87 -2.00 15.09
CA LYS A 185 15.86 -1.64 16.11
C LYS A 185 14.87 -0.59 15.60
N GLY A 186 15.14 -0.03 14.43
CA GLY A 186 14.47 1.15 13.92
C GLY A 186 15.01 2.46 14.50
N TYR A 187 14.62 3.56 13.89
CA TYR A 187 15.01 4.91 14.34
C TYR A 187 13.79 5.84 14.34
N VAL A 188 13.82 6.80 15.24
CA VAL A 188 12.77 7.83 15.35
C VAL A 188 13.12 8.97 14.40
N LEU A 189 12.16 9.38 13.59
CA LEU A 189 12.30 10.57 12.76
C LEU A 189 12.18 11.85 13.61
N LYS A 190 13.05 12.81 13.38
CA LYS A 190 12.97 14.14 14.01
C LYS A 190 11.70 14.88 13.60
N GLN A 191 11.23 14.65 12.37
CA GLN A 191 10.05 15.31 11.82
C GLN A 191 9.22 14.33 10.97
N PHE A 192 7.92 14.40 11.13
CA PHE A 192 6.94 13.68 10.31
C PHE A 192 6.24 14.64 9.35
N GLY A 193 5.93 14.15 8.18
CA GLY A 193 5.22 14.91 7.17
C GLY A 193 3.76 15.20 7.52
N GLN A 194 3.13 16.01 6.68
CA GLN A 194 1.70 16.30 6.76
C GLN A 194 0.87 15.02 6.61
N MET A 195 -0.24 14.97 7.35
CA MET A 195 -1.27 13.94 7.19
C MET A 195 -2.16 14.30 6.01
N PHE A 196 -2.21 13.42 5.02
CA PHE A 196 -3.09 13.56 3.87
C PHE A 196 -4.30 12.64 3.99
N LYS A 197 -5.45 13.20 3.70
CA LYS A 197 -6.75 12.52 3.71
C LYS A 197 -7.17 12.16 2.29
N MET A 198 -8.40 11.70 2.16
CA MET A 198 -9.08 11.49 0.88
C MET A 198 -9.06 12.80 0.07
N PRO A 199 -8.68 12.75 -1.22
CA PRO A 199 -8.79 13.92 -2.12
C PRO A 199 -10.22 14.45 -2.20
N THR A 200 -10.35 15.77 -2.25
CA THR A 200 -11.62 16.45 -2.50
C THR A 200 -11.89 16.54 -4.01
N MET A 201 -13.11 16.98 -4.39
CA MET A 201 -13.44 17.26 -5.78
C MET A 201 -12.54 18.36 -6.39
N GLU A 202 -12.18 19.36 -5.60
CA GLU A 202 -11.29 20.44 -6.02
C GLU A 202 -9.88 19.91 -6.27
N ASP A 203 -9.34 19.07 -5.37
CA ASP A 203 -8.06 18.39 -5.57
C ASP A 203 -8.04 17.57 -6.87
N VAL A 204 -9.13 16.86 -7.15
CA VAL A 204 -9.27 16.04 -8.36
C VAL A 204 -9.34 16.91 -9.62
N LYS A 205 -10.11 18.01 -9.61
CA LYS A 205 -10.14 18.98 -10.72
C LYS A 205 -8.74 19.54 -10.98
N LYS A 206 -8.05 19.97 -9.93
CA LYS A 206 -6.67 20.49 -10.02
C LYS A 206 -5.70 19.42 -10.55
N PHE A 207 -5.84 18.16 -10.12
CA PHE A 207 -5.02 17.05 -10.61
C PHE A 207 -5.11 16.89 -12.13
N TYR A 208 -6.31 16.92 -12.68
CA TYR A 208 -6.51 16.83 -14.13
C TYR A 208 -6.10 18.09 -14.88
N SER A 209 -6.32 19.28 -14.33
CA SER A 209 -5.88 20.55 -14.95
C SER A 209 -4.35 20.64 -15.08
N LEU A 210 -3.61 19.95 -14.21
CA LEU A 210 -2.16 19.80 -14.30
C LEU A 210 -1.70 18.72 -15.31
N GLY A 211 -2.61 18.17 -16.13
CA GLY A 211 -2.32 17.11 -17.10
C GLY A 211 -1.94 15.78 -16.46
N LYS A 212 -2.21 15.59 -15.16
CA LYS A 212 -1.96 14.33 -14.46
C LYS A 212 -3.05 13.31 -14.77
N SER A 213 -2.74 12.03 -14.64
CA SER A 213 -3.69 10.95 -14.92
C SER A 213 -3.54 9.77 -13.97
N VAL A 214 -4.61 9.00 -13.83
CA VAL A 214 -4.63 7.77 -13.03
C VAL A 214 -3.81 6.70 -13.76
N ILE A 215 -4.02 6.53 -15.06
CA ILE A 215 -3.35 5.55 -15.90
C ILE A 215 -3.31 6.06 -17.34
N LYS A 216 -2.35 5.62 -18.14
CA LYS A 216 -2.23 5.85 -19.59
C LYS A 216 -2.06 4.52 -20.31
N GLY A 217 -2.43 4.45 -21.60
CA GLY A 217 -2.33 3.21 -22.39
C GLY A 217 -0.92 2.57 -22.36
N LYS A 218 0.14 3.40 -22.41
CA LYS A 218 1.53 2.94 -22.31
C LYS A 218 1.89 2.25 -20.98
N ASP A 219 1.11 2.46 -19.93
CA ASP A 219 1.41 1.88 -18.62
C ASP A 219 1.09 0.38 -18.58
N PHE A 220 0.24 -0.11 -19.52
CA PHE A 220 -0.06 -1.53 -19.67
C PHE A 220 1.10 -2.33 -20.30
N PHE A 221 1.97 -1.67 -21.06
CA PHE A 221 3.09 -2.32 -21.75
C PHE A 221 4.41 -2.22 -20.98
N LYS A 222 4.43 -1.57 -19.84
CA LYS A 222 5.58 -1.51 -18.92
C LYS A 222 5.49 -2.60 -17.85
N ILE A 223 5.45 -3.86 -18.31
CA ILE A 223 5.51 -5.04 -17.45
C ILE A 223 6.95 -5.32 -17.06
#